data_6ac19125370cfc5704af9682d947e851
#
_entry.id   6ac19125370cfc5704af9682d947e851
#
_cell.length_a   1.000
_cell.length_b   1.000
_cell.length_c   1.000
_cell.angle_alpha   90.00
_cell.angle_beta   90.00
_cell.angle_gamma   90.00
#
_symmetry.space_group_name_H-M   'P 1'
#
loop_
_entity.id
_entity.type
_entity.pdbx_description
1 polymer ?
#
loop_
_entity_poly.entity_id
_entity_poly.type
_entity_poly.pdbx_seq_one_letter_code
_entity_poly.pdbx_strand_id
1 'polypeptide(L)'
;TANIQGLSATQLAAVGTANITAIDEADITALGSLQLRALDGLQVAALSTLQLAAISSVGMRGLTPALLKQIDSTKIVALQSQALAVLNAEQLGGLTTAQLDGLTTSQVAALASLSIRGLSTSQIQAMGIVSFAGLTNAQLVSLSTSDLNLGALSSLQLKGLSTTQYANLSEAQLQALSAATIAGVPVEAFQAIGATKITAFEAQDLVGLSSTQLRGFATAQIEVLLSAQVTALSSAAIKGLAIQQVAALGTKQALGFTLSNIRGLGPEQLSNLSGIVVNSLPSAAFLGVNSAQLSGLSAAQLGQLSSTQLSSVVAAAITGLGTNLGLLNTAQLQGLTSRNVPGLSTSQLVSLGTAKLAALDASDIAALKSSQFAGFAPDQVGALSAAQLKALTPDGLRGLSTTQLRQIDTSNINALSTQALSALSATQLAGLSSTQLQAFGDDQVVALPSAAVGALPTQLIGSLGVLGMGGLRPDQIAVLSTSDLRIAQLSSAQAVGLTT
;
A
#
# COMPACT_ATOMS: atom_id res chain seq x y z
N THR A 1 -44.75 -53.77 1.87
CA THR A 1 -43.91 -53.40 3.10
C THR A 1 -44.09 -54.42 4.23
N ALA A 2 -45.35 -54.83 4.56
CA ALA A 2 -45.54 -55.75 5.68
C ALA A 2 -44.94 -57.17 5.44
N ASN A 3 -44.91 -57.62 4.20
CA ASN A 3 -44.35 -58.94 3.86
C ASN A 3 -42.82 -58.95 3.88
N ILE A 4 -42.17 -57.86 3.45
CA ILE A 4 -40.70 -57.79 3.41
C ILE A 4 -40.08 -57.72 4.82
N GLN A 5 -40.78 -57.09 5.76
CA GLN A 5 -40.37 -57.05 7.17
C GLN A 5 -40.38 -58.42 7.84
N GLY A 6 -41.22 -59.31 7.35
CA GLY A 6 -41.36 -60.70 7.82
C GLY A 6 -40.27 -61.65 7.30
N LEU A 7 -39.50 -61.23 6.27
CA LEU A 7 -38.43 -62.07 5.75
C LEU A 7 -37.27 -62.14 6.76
N SER A 8 -36.85 -63.37 7.05
CA SER A 8 -35.63 -63.56 7.80
C SER A 8 -34.39 -63.12 7.00
N ALA A 9 -33.31 -62.83 7.67
CA ALA A 9 -32.02 -62.48 7.06
C ALA A 9 -31.56 -63.58 6.06
N THR A 10 -31.78 -64.85 6.38
CA THR A 10 -31.45 -66.00 5.51
C THR A 10 -32.30 -66.03 4.25
N GLN A 11 -33.59 -65.71 4.37
CA GLN A 11 -34.47 -65.64 3.21
C GLN A 11 -34.13 -64.50 2.27
N LEU A 12 -33.79 -63.34 2.82
CA LEU A 12 -33.35 -62.19 2.03
C LEU A 12 -32.00 -62.46 1.34
N ALA A 13 -31.05 -63.08 2.02
CA ALA A 13 -29.78 -63.48 1.44
C ALA A 13 -29.92 -64.46 0.26
N ALA A 14 -30.99 -65.30 0.27
CA ALA A 14 -31.29 -66.23 -0.80
C ALA A 14 -31.98 -65.61 -2.03
N VAL A 15 -32.33 -64.28 -1.96
CA VAL A 15 -32.92 -63.55 -3.10
C VAL A 15 -31.85 -63.28 -4.14
N GLY A 16 -32.02 -63.73 -5.37
CA GLY A 16 -31.05 -63.47 -6.46
C GLY A 16 -30.97 -61.97 -6.81
N THR A 17 -29.87 -61.55 -7.43
CA THR A 17 -29.61 -60.13 -7.80
C THR A 17 -30.72 -59.54 -8.69
N ALA A 18 -31.30 -60.31 -9.62
CA ALA A 18 -32.42 -59.89 -10.46
C ALA A 18 -33.69 -59.56 -9.64
N ASN A 19 -33.93 -60.32 -8.55
CA ASN A 19 -35.09 -60.10 -7.69
C ASN A 19 -34.86 -58.96 -6.68
N ILE A 20 -33.62 -58.69 -6.27
CA ILE A 20 -33.29 -57.55 -5.46
C ILE A 20 -33.65 -56.24 -6.18
N THR A 21 -33.35 -56.14 -7.49
CA THR A 21 -33.71 -54.95 -8.30
C THR A 21 -35.21 -54.75 -8.49
N ALA A 22 -36.02 -55.80 -8.28
CA ALA A 22 -37.48 -55.72 -8.36
C ALA A 22 -38.16 -55.31 -7.04
N ILE A 23 -37.44 -55.20 -5.93
CA ILE A 23 -37.97 -54.73 -4.66
C ILE A 23 -38.22 -53.21 -4.76
N ASP A 24 -39.43 -52.77 -4.40
CA ASP A 24 -39.79 -51.36 -4.45
C ASP A 24 -39.11 -50.55 -3.33
N GLU A 25 -39.07 -49.21 -3.47
CA GLU A 25 -38.43 -48.31 -2.53
C GLU A 25 -39.07 -48.36 -1.14
N ALA A 26 -40.38 -48.56 -1.05
CA ALA A 26 -41.07 -48.64 0.23
C ALA A 26 -40.66 -49.90 1.00
N ASP A 27 -40.43 -50.99 0.29
CA ASP A 27 -39.94 -52.25 0.85
C ASP A 27 -38.49 -52.13 1.28
N ILE A 28 -37.63 -51.48 0.50
CA ILE A 28 -36.23 -51.19 0.90
C ILE A 28 -36.19 -50.31 2.17
N THR A 29 -37.06 -49.30 2.27
CA THR A 29 -37.16 -48.41 3.46
C THR A 29 -37.53 -49.21 4.72
N ALA A 30 -38.31 -50.26 4.57
CA ALA A 30 -38.78 -51.12 5.66
C ALA A 30 -37.75 -52.16 6.14
N LEU A 31 -36.66 -52.40 5.37
CA LEU A 31 -35.60 -53.34 5.76
C LEU A 31 -34.83 -52.83 6.97
N GLY A 32 -34.68 -53.70 7.96
CA GLY A 32 -33.90 -53.46 9.15
C GLY A 32 -32.40 -53.74 8.95
N SER A 33 -31.62 -53.41 9.99
CA SER A 33 -30.17 -53.60 9.96
C SER A 33 -29.72 -55.05 9.79
N LEU A 34 -30.42 -56.01 10.40
CA LEU A 34 -30.12 -57.44 10.26
C LEU A 34 -30.35 -57.95 8.85
N GLN A 35 -31.40 -57.46 8.20
CA GLN A 35 -31.78 -57.82 6.85
C GLN A 35 -30.80 -57.26 5.81
N LEU A 36 -30.43 -55.98 5.90
CA LEU A 36 -29.41 -55.38 5.01
C LEU A 36 -28.01 -55.95 5.23
N ARG A 37 -27.68 -56.37 6.46
CA ARG A 37 -26.43 -57.05 6.77
C ARG A 37 -26.30 -58.43 6.13
N ALA A 38 -27.45 -59.12 5.85
CA ALA A 38 -27.48 -60.44 5.28
C ALA A 38 -27.33 -60.44 3.76
N LEU A 39 -27.43 -59.30 3.10
CA LEU A 39 -27.17 -59.19 1.66
C LEU A 39 -25.73 -59.54 1.35
N ASP A 40 -25.51 -60.12 0.19
CA ASP A 40 -24.17 -60.29 -0.35
C ASP A 40 -23.70 -59.07 -1.16
N GLY A 41 -22.42 -59.06 -1.55
CA GLY A 41 -21.84 -57.96 -2.28
C GLY A 41 -22.44 -57.72 -3.65
N LEU A 42 -22.88 -58.76 -4.36
CA LEU A 42 -23.52 -58.65 -5.69
C LEU A 42 -24.91 -58.08 -5.59
N GLN A 43 -25.65 -58.44 -4.54
CA GLN A 43 -26.97 -57.89 -4.25
C GLN A 43 -26.91 -56.41 -3.95
N VAL A 44 -25.92 -55.95 -3.13
CA VAL A 44 -25.71 -54.53 -2.83
C VAL A 44 -25.27 -53.77 -4.08
N ALA A 45 -24.36 -54.32 -4.89
CA ALA A 45 -23.94 -53.72 -6.16
C ALA A 45 -25.08 -53.54 -7.17
N ALA A 46 -26.06 -54.46 -7.15
CA ALA A 46 -27.22 -54.45 -8.04
C ALA A 46 -28.26 -53.38 -7.67
N LEU A 47 -28.24 -52.81 -6.46
CA LEU A 47 -29.23 -51.81 -6.05
C LEU A 47 -29.26 -50.62 -7.00
N SER A 48 -30.44 -50.19 -7.37
CA SER A 48 -30.67 -48.97 -8.16
C SER A 48 -30.43 -47.70 -7.33
N THR A 49 -30.31 -46.55 -7.97
CA THR A 49 -30.19 -45.25 -7.28
C THR A 49 -31.45 -44.95 -6.43
N LEU A 50 -32.63 -45.34 -6.88
CA LEU A 50 -33.90 -45.19 -6.13
C LEU A 50 -33.91 -46.07 -4.88
N GLN A 51 -33.46 -47.31 -5.02
CA GLN A 51 -33.36 -48.23 -3.88
C GLN A 51 -32.28 -47.76 -2.87
N LEU A 52 -31.14 -47.26 -3.34
CA LEU A 52 -30.12 -46.67 -2.46
C LEU A 52 -30.66 -45.43 -1.71
N ALA A 53 -31.43 -44.59 -2.40
CA ALA A 53 -32.08 -43.43 -1.78
C ALA A 53 -33.13 -43.84 -0.72
N ALA A 54 -33.71 -45.02 -0.86
CA ALA A 54 -34.70 -45.55 0.08
C ALA A 54 -34.10 -46.21 1.32
N ILE A 55 -32.79 -46.46 1.38
CA ILE A 55 -32.16 -47.06 2.55
C ILE A 55 -32.32 -46.14 3.77
N SER A 56 -33.02 -46.60 4.79
CA SER A 56 -33.24 -45.87 6.03
C SER A 56 -31.96 -45.81 6.90
N SER A 57 -31.94 -44.91 7.86
CA SER A 57 -30.83 -44.84 8.84
C SER A 57 -30.73 -46.11 9.69
N VAL A 58 -31.83 -46.81 9.92
CA VAL A 58 -31.84 -48.12 10.60
C VAL A 58 -31.19 -49.20 9.73
N GLY A 59 -31.55 -49.25 8.47
CA GLY A 59 -31.00 -50.18 7.49
C GLY A 59 -29.49 -49.95 7.27
N MET A 60 -29.08 -48.67 7.12
CA MET A 60 -27.69 -48.28 6.88
C MET A 60 -26.71 -48.81 7.94
N ARG A 61 -27.15 -48.92 9.21
CA ARG A 61 -26.32 -49.50 10.29
C ARG A 61 -25.99 -50.99 10.06
N GLY A 62 -26.78 -51.66 9.21
CA GLY A 62 -26.53 -53.06 8.87
C GLY A 62 -25.47 -53.26 7.80
N LEU A 63 -25.23 -52.28 6.95
CA LEU A 63 -24.25 -52.43 5.89
C LEU A 63 -22.82 -52.45 6.48
N THR A 64 -22.14 -53.58 6.30
CA THR A 64 -20.74 -53.72 6.71
C THR A 64 -19.81 -52.89 5.80
N PRO A 65 -18.56 -52.59 6.22
CA PRO A 65 -17.57 -51.94 5.36
C PRO A 65 -17.38 -52.62 4.00
N ALA A 66 -17.39 -53.97 4.01
CA ALA A 66 -17.30 -54.81 2.79
C ALA A 66 -18.47 -54.61 1.85
N LEU A 67 -19.69 -54.46 2.38
CA LEU A 67 -20.90 -54.22 1.60
C LEU A 67 -20.98 -52.79 1.08
N LEU A 68 -20.63 -51.80 1.89
CA LEU A 68 -20.58 -50.39 1.49
C LEU A 68 -19.61 -50.18 0.30
N LYS A 69 -18.48 -50.89 0.32
CA LYS A 69 -17.49 -50.83 -0.76
C LYS A 69 -18.04 -51.32 -2.12
N GLN A 70 -19.11 -52.12 -2.14
CA GLN A 70 -19.74 -52.64 -3.37
C GLN A 70 -20.69 -51.65 -4.03
N ILE A 71 -21.06 -50.57 -3.36
CA ILE A 71 -21.87 -49.51 -3.96
C ILE A 71 -21.03 -48.80 -5.00
N ASP A 72 -21.53 -48.71 -6.24
CA ASP A 72 -20.83 -47.97 -7.30
C ASP A 72 -20.65 -46.53 -6.90
N SER A 73 -19.43 -46.00 -7.12
CA SER A 73 -19.07 -44.64 -6.74
C SER A 73 -19.95 -43.58 -7.42
N THR A 74 -20.47 -43.85 -8.62
CA THR A 74 -21.40 -42.95 -9.32
C THR A 74 -22.81 -42.95 -8.70
N LYS A 75 -23.14 -43.97 -7.95
CA LYS A 75 -24.47 -44.11 -7.28
C LYS A 75 -24.44 -43.63 -5.82
N ILE A 76 -23.26 -43.38 -5.23
CA ILE A 76 -23.11 -43.02 -3.82
C ILE A 76 -23.88 -41.73 -3.46
N VAL A 77 -24.03 -40.80 -4.42
CA VAL A 77 -24.80 -39.55 -4.27
C VAL A 77 -26.29 -39.79 -4.01
N ALA A 78 -26.81 -40.98 -4.33
CA ALA A 78 -28.20 -41.31 -4.08
C ALA A 78 -28.51 -41.56 -2.60
N LEU A 79 -27.50 -41.91 -1.80
CA LEU A 79 -27.69 -42.16 -0.36
C LEU A 79 -28.18 -40.88 0.36
N GLN A 80 -29.22 -41.04 1.17
CA GLN A 80 -29.75 -39.94 1.98
C GLN A 80 -28.70 -39.47 3.02
N SER A 81 -28.55 -38.16 3.19
CA SER A 81 -27.66 -37.58 4.22
C SER A 81 -27.95 -38.12 5.62
N GLN A 82 -29.25 -38.36 5.94
CA GLN A 82 -29.70 -38.96 7.22
C GLN A 82 -29.24 -40.41 7.39
N ALA A 83 -29.13 -41.15 6.30
CA ALA A 83 -28.60 -42.53 6.33
C ALA A 83 -27.09 -42.54 6.52
N LEU A 84 -26.37 -41.62 5.89
CA LEU A 84 -24.93 -41.47 6.05
C LEU A 84 -24.54 -40.97 7.45
N ALA A 85 -25.37 -40.16 8.10
CA ALA A 85 -25.13 -39.62 9.44
C ALA A 85 -24.96 -40.69 10.53
N VAL A 86 -25.47 -41.90 10.32
CA VAL A 86 -25.40 -42.99 11.30
C VAL A 86 -24.22 -43.94 11.07
N LEU A 87 -23.44 -43.76 10.02
CA LEU A 87 -22.23 -44.54 9.79
C LEU A 87 -21.25 -44.37 10.95
N ASN A 88 -20.70 -45.48 11.43
CA ASN A 88 -19.62 -45.44 12.41
C ASN A 88 -18.23 -45.28 11.72
N ALA A 89 -17.16 -45.15 12.50
CA ALA A 89 -15.80 -44.97 12.00
C ALA A 89 -15.32 -46.12 11.11
N GLU A 90 -15.66 -47.37 11.47
CA GLU A 90 -15.31 -48.57 10.70
C GLU A 90 -16.02 -48.60 9.34
N GLN A 91 -17.31 -48.29 9.34
CA GLN A 91 -18.12 -48.25 8.12
C GLN A 91 -17.62 -47.12 7.19
N LEU A 92 -17.36 -45.95 7.73
CA LEU A 92 -16.84 -44.82 6.95
C LEU A 92 -15.45 -45.11 6.37
N GLY A 93 -14.56 -45.71 7.18
CA GLY A 93 -13.23 -46.14 6.73
C GLY A 93 -13.27 -47.24 5.66
N GLY A 94 -14.40 -47.97 5.54
CA GLY A 94 -14.59 -48.96 4.48
C GLY A 94 -14.95 -48.40 3.12
N LEU A 95 -15.32 -47.14 2.99
CA LEU A 95 -15.59 -46.51 1.69
C LEU A 95 -14.30 -46.37 0.86
N THR A 96 -14.40 -46.52 -0.44
CA THR A 96 -13.29 -46.28 -1.36
C THR A 96 -13.06 -44.78 -1.52
N THR A 97 -11.86 -44.43 -1.96
CA THR A 97 -11.49 -43.02 -2.28
C THR A 97 -12.45 -42.41 -3.33
N ALA A 98 -12.84 -43.21 -4.37
CA ALA A 98 -13.77 -42.75 -5.38
C ALA A 98 -15.18 -42.52 -4.83
N GLN A 99 -15.63 -43.35 -3.83
CA GLN A 99 -16.91 -43.13 -3.16
C GLN A 99 -16.89 -41.88 -2.29
N LEU A 100 -15.82 -41.60 -1.59
CA LEU A 100 -15.66 -40.40 -0.75
C LEU A 100 -15.60 -39.12 -1.62
N ASP A 101 -14.91 -39.18 -2.76
CA ASP A 101 -14.88 -38.05 -3.73
C ASP A 101 -16.27 -37.78 -4.35
N GLY A 102 -17.07 -38.85 -4.54
CA GLY A 102 -18.42 -38.72 -5.08
C GLY A 102 -19.48 -38.17 -4.10
N LEU A 103 -19.14 -37.97 -2.82
CA LEU A 103 -20.12 -37.43 -1.85
C LEU A 103 -20.34 -35.93 -2.09
N THR A 104 -21.60 -35.51 -1.96
CA THR A 104 -21.98 -34.09 -1.98
C THR A 104 -21.56 -33.38 -0.67
N THR A 105 -21.43 -32.03 -0.71
CA THR A 105 -21.20 -31.23 0.50
C THR A 105 -22.20 -31.51 1.62
N SER A 106 -23.47 -31.66 1.28
CA SER A 106 -24.55 -31.97 2.26
C SER A 106 -24.39 -33.37 2.88
N GLN A 107 -23.96 -34.34 2.10
CA GLN A 107 -23.67 -35.68 2.59
C GLN A 107 -22.49 -35.73 3.51
N VAL A 108 -21.38 -35.04 3.14
CA VAL A 108 -20.21 -34.93 3.99
C VAL A 108 -20.52 -34.17 5.27
N ALA A 109 -21.25 -33.06 5.22
CA ALA A 109 -21.67 -32.32 6.41
C ALA A 109 -22.51 -33.14 7.39
N ALA A 110 -23.28 -34.12 6.89
CA ALA A 110 -24.10 -34.99 7.72
C ALA A 110 -23.32 -36.08 8.46
N LEU A 111 -22.10 -36.42 8.03
CA LEU A 111 -21.27 -37.46 8.69
C LEU A 111 -20.98 -37.09 10.15
N ALA A 112 -21.01 -38.07 11.05
CA ALA A 112 -20.68 -37.81 12.44
C ALA A 112 -19.20 -37.45 12.59
N SER A 113 -18.87 -36.40 13.36
CA SER A 113 -17.50 -35.95 13.56
C SER A 113 -16.57 -37.02 14.12
N LEU A 114 -17.08 -37.89 14.98
CA LEU A 114 -16.35 -39.05 15.50
C LEU A 114 -16.02 -40.08 14.43
N SER A 115 -16.94 -40.25 13.45
CA SER A 115 -16.78 -41.25 12.38
C SER A 115 -15.72 -40.79 11.35
N ILE A 116 -15.53 -39.51 11.16
CA ILE A 116 -14.47 -38.96 10.30
C ILE A 116 -13.07 -39.46 10.70
N ARG A 117 -12.84 -39.73 11.98
CA ARG A 117 -11.59 -40.31 12.48
C ARG A 117 -11.30 -41.73 12.00
N GLY A 118 -12.29 -42.39 11.42
CA GLY A 118 -12.12 -43.70 10.78
C GLY A 118 -11.51 -43.63 9.38
N LEU A 119 -11.46 -42.45 8.78
CA LEU A 119 -10.81 -42.25 7.49
C LEU A 119 -9.28 -42.26 7.64
N SER A 120 -8.60 -42.95 6.74
CA SER A 120 -7.13 -42.86 6.63
C SER A 120 -6.74 -41.54 5.98
N THR A 121 -5.48 -41.09 6.23
CA THR A 121 -4.89 -39.90 5.59
C THR A 121 -5.04 -39.98 4.06
N SER A 122 -4.81 -41.14 3.44
CA SER A 122 -4.96 -41.32 1.99
C SER A 122 -6.40 -41.14 1.52
N GLN A 123 -7.39 -41.55 2.31
CA GLN A 123 -8.80 -41.35 1.99
C GLN A 123 -9.19 -39.85 2.09
N ILE A 124 -8.70 -39.15 3.12
CA ILE A 124 -8.95 -37.72 3.31
C ILE A 124 -8.30 -36.92 2.19
N GLN A 125 -7.05 -37.22 1.83
CA GLN A 125 -6.34 -36.55 0.74
C GLN A 125 -6.94 -36.81 -0.64
N ALA A 126 -7.60 -37.94 -0.82
CA ALA A 126 -8.31 -38.27 -2.06
C ALA A 126 -9.70 -37.66 -2.17
N MET A 127 -10.23 -37.07 -1.09
CA MET A 127 -11.48 -36.31 -1.19
C MET A 127 -11.25 -35.09 -2.11
N GLY A 128 -12.08 -34.96 -3.13
CA GLY A 128 -12.05 -33.79 -4.01
C GLY A 128 -12.37 -32.49 -3.28
N ILE A 129 -12.05 -31.37 -3.89
CA ILE A 129 -12.28 -30.03 -3.30
C ILE A 129 -13.71 -29.85 -2.83
N VAL A 130 -14.69 -30.32 -3.61
CA VAL A 130 -16.13 -30.18 -3.31
C VAL A 130 -16.50 -30.96 -2.05
N SER A 131 -16.09 -32.23 -1.97
CA SER A 131 -16.36 -33.09 -0.83
C SER A 131 -15.65 -32.59 0.44
N PHE A 132 -14.39 -32.18 0.31
CA PHE A 132 -13.63 -31.65 1.44
C PHE A 132 -14.22 -30.31 1.96
N ALA A 133 -14.67 -29.44 1.06
CA ALA A 133 -15.37 -28.20 1.42
C ALA A 133 -16.71 -28.42 2.14
N GLY A 134 -17.27 -29.64 2.07
CA GLY A 134 -18.46 -30.04 2.81
C GLY A 134 -18.23 -30.29 4.30
N LEU A 135 -16.97 -30.40 4.76
CA LEU A 135 -16.67 -30.65 6.17
C LEU A 135 -17.11 -29.49 7.06
N THR A 136 -17.81 -29.79 8.14
CA THR A 136 -18.16 -28.85 9.19
C THR A 136 -16.95 -28.54 10.08
N ASN A 137 -16.98 -27.43 10.81
CA ASN A 137 -15.92 -27.08 11.76
C ASN A 137 -15.66 -28.18 12.80
N ALA A 138 -16.71 -28.82 13.32
CA ALA A 138 -16.58 -29.93 14.27
C ALA A 138 -15.86 -31.15 13.66
N GLN A 139 -16.08 -31.43 12.39
CA GLN A 139 -15.40 -32.48 11.65
C GLN A 139 -13.93 -32.09 11.37
N LEU A 140 -13.66 -30.87 10.94
CA LEU A 140 -12.31 -30.34 10.67
C LEU A 140 -11.42 -30.39 11.93
N VAL A 141 -11.95 -29.99 13.08
CA VAL A 141 -11.22 -30.04 14.35
C VAL A 141 -10.89 -31.50 14.76
N SER A 142 -11.67 -32.48 14.28
CA SER A 142 -11.41 -33.89 14.56
C SER A 142 -10.32 -34.51 13.69
N LEU A 143 -9.92 -33.85 12.59
CA LEU A 143 -8.85 -34.31 11.70
C LEU A 143 -7.46 -34.00 12.27
N SER A 144 -6.47 -34.79 11.87
CA SER A 144 -5.07 -34.42 12.10
C SER A 144 -4.69 -33.23 11.24
N THR A 145 -3.69 -32.47 11.66
CA THR A 145 -3.25 -31.27 10.91
C THR A 145 -2.74 -31.67 9.52
N SER A 146 -2.04 -32.82 9.41
CA SER A 146 -1.52 -33.33 8.13
C SER A 146 -2.61 -33.62 7.09
N ASP A 147 -3.85 -33.83 7.54
CA ASP A 147 -4.99 -34.18 6.70
C ASP A 147 -5.76 -32.93 6.20
N LEU A 148 -5.42 -31.73 6.70
CA LEU A 148 -6.10 -30.50 6.30
C LEU A 148 -5.66 -30.02 4.92
N ASN A 149 -6.62 -29.92 4.02
CA ASN A 149 -6.46 -29.26 2.71
C ASN A 149 -6.95 -27.81 2.80
N LEU A 150 -6.08 -26.88 3.18
CA LEU A 150 -6.47 -25.48 3.40
C LEU A 150 -6.94 -24.77 2.13
N GLY A 151 -6.45 -25.19 0.96
CA GLY A 151 -6.88 -24.63 -0.33
C GLY A 151 -8.34 -24.94 -0.68
N ALA A 152 -8.92 -25.99 -0.07
CA ALA A 152 -10.32 -26.34 -0.25
C ALA A 152 -11.27 -25.69 0.77
N LEU A 153 -10.74 -25.08 1.84
CA LEU A 153 -11.56 -24.51 2.92
C LEU A 153 -12.03 -23.09 2.61
N SER A 154 -13.27 -22.80 2.97
CA SER A 154 -13.78 -21.44 3.00
C SER A 154 -13.23 -20.65 4.19
N SER A 155 -13.31 -19.31 4.12
CA SER A 155 -12.94 -18.44 5.24
C SER A 155 -13.72 -18.72 6.53
N LEU A 156 -14.97 -19.20 6.43
CA LEU A 156 -15.78 -19.61 7.58
C LEU A 156 -15.25 -20.88 8.24
N GLN A 157 -14.80 -21.85 7.44
CA GLN A 157 -14.22 -23.09 7.94
C GLN A 157 -12.85 -22.86 8.58
N LEU A 158 -12.03 -21.97 8.01
CA LEU A 158 -10.75 -21.56 8.61
C LEU A 158 -10.94 -20.97 10.02
N LYS A 159 -12.00 -20.18 10.26
CA LYS A 159 -12.33 -19.72 11.62
C LYS A 159 -12.56 -20.84 12.63
N GLY A 160 -12.98 -22.00 12.18
CA GLY A 160 -13.27 -23.12 13.05
C GLY A 160 -12.06 -23.96 13.43
N LEU A 161 -10.92 -23.80 12.79
CA LEU A 161 -9.70 -24.51 13.14
C LEU A 161 -9.14 -24.05 14.49
N SER A 162 -8.61 -24.98 15.27
CA SER A 162 -8.00 -24.68 16.56
C SER A 162 -6.60 -24.02 16.38
N THR A 163 -6.18 -23.26 17.39
CA THR A 163 -4.81 -22.68 17.43
C THR A 163 -3.73 -23.75 17.38
N THR A 164 -3.98 -24.94 17.96
CA THR A 164 -3.07 -26.10 17.87
C THR A 164 -2.91 -26.57 16.43
N GLN A 165 -4.00 -26.62 15.65
CA GLN A 165 -3.91 -26.97 14.23
C GLN A 165 -3.10 -25.92 13.45
N TYR A 166 -3.35 -24.63 13.68
CA TYR A 166 -2.57 -23.55 13.05
C TYR A 166 -1.06 -23.63 13.41
N ALA A 167 -0.71 -23.93 14.66
CA ALA A 167 0.67 -24.08 15.10
C ALA A 167 1.40 -25.22 14.36
N ASN A 168 0.68 -26.29 14.03
CA ASN A 168 1.23 -27.49 13.41
C ASN A 168 1.13 -27.50 11.87
N LEU A 169 0.55 -26.48 11.23
CA LEU A 169 0.51 -26.39 9.76
C LEU A 169 1.92 -26.46 9.17
N SER A 170 2.04 -27.19 8.06
CA SER A 170 3.25 -27.20 7.25
C SER A 170 3.33 -25.92 6.38
N GLU A 171 4.50 -25.62 5.87
CA GLU A 171 4.70 -24.50 4.93
C GLU A 171 3.84 -24.68 3.66
N ALA A 172 3.77 -25.89 3.10
CA ALA A 172 2.94 -26.19 1.94
C ALA A 172 1.45 -25.93 2.20
N GLN A 173 0.96 -26.20 3.42
CA GLN A 173 -0.42 -25.89 3.78
C GLN A 173 -0.65 -24.38 3.92
N LEU A 174 0.31 -23.62 4.44
CA LEU A 174 0.22 -22.16 4.49
C LEU A 174 0.24 -21.53 3.10
N GLN A 175 1.04 -22.08 2.17
CA GLN A 175 1.06 -21.68 0.75
C GLN A 175 -0.25 -21.95 0.01
N ALA A 176 -1.05 -22.91 0.48
CA ALA A 176 -2.35 -23.22 -0.12
C ALA A 176 -3.47 -22.21 0.27
N LEU A 177 -3.22 -21.30 1.20
CA LEU A 177 -4.14 -20.21 1.51
C LEU A 177 -4.18 -19.20 0.34
N SER A 178 -5.27 -18.50 0.20
CA SER A 178 -5.44 -17.44 -0.79
C SER A 178 -5.83 -16.11 -0.12
N ALA A 179 -5.67 -15.01 -0.84
CA ALA A 179 -6.13 -13.68 -0.37
C ALA A 179 -7.61 -13.66 0.05
N ALA A 180 -8.46 -14.46 -0.62
CA ALA A 180 -9.87 -14.57 -0.28
C ALA A 180 -10.12 -15.35 1.01
N THR A 181 -9.31 -16.36 1.31
CA THR A 181 -9.50 -17.26 2.45
C THR A 181 -8.75 -16.81 3.69
N ILE A 182 -7.62 -16.11 3.54
CA ILE A 182 -6.80 -15.63 4.66
C ILE A 182 -7.58 -14.71 5.62
N ALA A 183 -8.60 -14.01 5.11
CA ALA A 183 -9.52 -13.20 5.91
C ALA A 183 -10.29 -14.03 6.95
N GLY A 184 -10.41 -15.36 6.76
CA GLY A 184 -11.01 -16.28 7.70
C GLY A 184 -10.08 -16.76 8.81
N VAL A 185 -8.78 -16.51 8.71
CA VAL A 185 -7.81 -16.92 9.74
C VAL A 185 -7.99 -16.05 10.98
N PRO A 186 -8.28 -16.63 12.18
CA PRO A 186 -8.40 -15.86 13.41
C PRO A 186 -7.11 -15.15 13.79
N VAL A 187 -7.20 -14.04 14.51
CA VAL A 187 -6.04 -13.26 14.97
C VAL A 187 -5.11 -14.11 15.84
N GLU A 188 -5.68 -14.91 16.73
CA GLU A 188 -4.96 -15.79 17.64
C GLU A 188 -4.21 -16.91 16.90
N ALA A 189 -4.72 -17.29 15.73
CA ALA A 189 -4.09 -18.30 14.88
C ALA A 189 -2.76 -17.80 14.30
N PHE A 190 -2.67 -16.52 13.91
CA PHE A 190 -1.40 -15.95 13.45
C PHE A 190 -0.32 -16.01 14.52
N GLN A 191 -0.67 -15.75 15.78
CA GLN A 191 0.28 -15.87 16.89
C GLN A 191 0.76 -17.31 17.12
N ALA A 192 -0.12 -18.29 16.85
CA ALA A 192 0.21 -19.71 17.01
C ALA A 192 1.14 -20.23 15.90
N ILE A 193 1.13 -19.61 14.72
CA ILE A 193 2.03 -19.97 13.61
C ILE A 193 3.45 -19.55 13.98
N GLY A 194 4.41 -20.48 13.93
CA GLY A 194 5.82 -20.17 14.24
C GLY A 194 6.39 -19.09 13.31
N ALA A 195 7.23 -18.21 13.86
CA ALA A 195 7.79 -17.09 13.11
C ALA A 195 8.50 -17.54 11.81
N THR A 196 9.23 -18.65 11.85
CA THR A 196 9.93 -19.20 10.68
C THR A 196 9.00 -19.59 9.53
N LYS A 197 7.73 -19.92 9.83
CA LYS A 197 6.73 -20.31 8.83
C LYS A 197 6.03 -19.11 8.17
N ILE A 198 6.18 -17.91 8.71
CA ILE A 198 5.54 -16.70 8.15
C ILE A 198 6.03 -16.40 6.72
N THR A 199 7.28 -16.74 6.43
CA THR A 199 7.86 -16.58 5.09
C THR A 199 7.26 -17.52 4.05
N ALA A 200 6.52 -18.56 4.48
CA ALA A 200 5.84 -19.48 3.58
C ALA A 200 4.55 -18.89 2.96
N PHE A 201 3.94 -17.86 3.58
CA PHE A 201 2.81 -17.19 2.94
C PHE A 201 3.23 -16.55 1.63
N GLU A 202 2.48 -16.80 0.58
CA GLU A 202 2.72 -16.09 -0.68
C GLU A 202 2.35 -14.61 -0.53
N ALA A 203 3.16 -13.73 -1.14
CA ALA A 203 2.95 -12.29 -1.02
C ALA A 203 1.55 -11.86 -1.48
N GLN A 204 1.06 -12.46 -2.57
CA GLN A 204 -0.27 -12.17 -3.12
C GLN A 204 -1.41 -12.47 -2.14
N ASP A 205 -1.24 -13.42 -1.21
CA ASP A 205 -2.28 -13.80 -0.26
C ASP A 205 -2.39 -12.80 0.88
N LEU A 206 -1.28 -12.16 1.23
CA LEU A 206 -1.23 -11.15 2.29
C LEU A 206 -1.99 -9.86 1.93
N VAL A 207 -2.35 -9.65 0.67
CA VAL A 207 -3.26 -8.56 0.24
C VAL A 207 -4.60 -8.62 0.98
N GLY A 208 -5.06 -9.83 1.33
CA GLY A 208 -6.31 -10.07 2.05
C GLY A 208 -6.25 -9.81 3.56
N LEU A 209 -5.08 -9.51 4.13
CA LEU A 209 -4.95 -9.26 5.57
C LEU A 209 -5.64 -7.96 5.99
N SER A 210 -6.42 -8.05 7.06
CA SER A 210 -6.98 -6.89 7.75
C SER A 210 -5.96 -6.27 8.73
N SER A 211 -6.24 -5.04 9.17
CA SER A 211 -5.45 -4.35 10.20
C SER A 211 -5.41 -5.12 11.53
N THR A 212 -6.51 -5.74 11.91
CA THR A 212 -6.60 -6.54 13.16
C THR A 212 -5.77 -7.81 13.06
N GLN A 213 -5.78 -8.47 11.91
CA GLN A 213 -4.96 -9.68 11.69
C GLN A 213 -3.47 -9.35 11.71
N LEU A 214 -3.04 -8.30 11.00
CA LEU A 214 -1.62 -7.89 11.01
C LEU A 214 -1.16 -7.46 12.41
N ARG A 215 -2.03 -6.79 13.17
CA ARG A 215 -1.78 -6.47 14.58
C ARG A 215 -1.63 -7.71 15.46
N GLY A 216 -2.24 -8.82 15.07
CA GLY A 216 -2.13 -10.10 15.77
C GLY A 216 -0.78 -10.80 15.58
N PHE A 217 0.07 -10.38 14.67
CA PHE A 217 1.40 -10.96 14.51
C PHE A 217 2.29 -10.62 15.71
N ALA A 218 3.10 -11.57 16.13
CA ALA A 218 4.17 -11.29 17.09
C ALA A 218 5.28 -10.44 16.44
N THR A 219 6.03 -9.68 17.24
CA THR A 219 7.19 -8.90 16.74
C THR A 219 8.18 -9.76 15.96
N ALA A 220 8.50 -10.95 16.47
CA ALA A 220 9.37 -11.92 15.79
C ALA A 220 8.83 -12.36 14.40
N GLN A 221 7.52 -12.34 14.22
CA GLN A 221 6.90 -12.62 12.91
C GLN A 221 7.03 -11.45 11.95
N ILE A 222 6.96 -10.22 12.45
CA ILE A 222 7.20 -9.00 11.65
C ILE A 222 8.66 -8.92 11.18
N GLU A 223 9.62 -9.27 12.04
CA GLU A 223 11.07 -9.28 11.75
C GLU A 223 11.46 -10.20 10.60
N VAL A 224 10.72 -11.29 10.40
CA VAL A 224 11.02 -12.28 9.34
C VAL A 224 10.26 -12.03 8.03
N LEU A 225 9.32 -11.09 7.99
CA LEU A 225 8.60 -10.77 6.75
C LEU A 225 9.56 -10.45 5.62
N LEU A 226 9.30 -11.01 4.45
CA LEU A 226 10.05 -10.69 3.24
C LEU A 226 9.61 -9.32 2.69
N SER A 227 10.51 -8.63 1.99
CA SER A 227 10.18 -7.36 1.34
C SER A 227 8.97 -7.49 0.38
N ALA A 228 8.89 -8.60 -0.37
CA ALA A 228 7.75 -8.88 -1.24
C ALA A 228 6.43 -9.01 -0.46
N GLN A 229 6.48 -9.64 0.73
CA GLN A 229 5.32 -9.75 1.61
C GLN A 229 4.87 -8.39 2.14
N VAL A 230 5.82 -7.53 2.56
CA VAL A 230 5.51 -6.15 2.97
C VAL A 230 4.95 -5.34 1.79
N THR A 231 5.47 -5.53 0.57
CA THR A 231 4.96 -4.86 -0.64
C THR A 231 3.48 -5.17 -0.90
N ALA A 232 3.07 -6.38 -0.61
CA ALA A 232 1.68 -6.83 -0.80
C ALA A 232 0.71 -6.32 0.27
N LEU A 233 1.20 -5.91 1.45
CA LEU A 233 0.34 -5.39 2.51
C LEU A 233 -0.33 -4.09 2.07
N SER A 234 -1.65 -4.01 2.27
CA SER A 234 -2.41 -2.79 2.03
C SER A 234 -2.08 -1.70 3.06
N SER A 235 -2.29 -0.43 2.71
CA SER A 235 -2.18 0.67 3.69
C SER A 235 -3.11 0.49 4.89
N ALA A 236 -4.30 -0.10 4.67
CA ALA A 236 -5.24 -0.42 5.74
C ALA A 236 -4.68 -1.48 6.70
N ALA A 237 -4.00 -2.52 6.19
CA ALA A 237 -3.35 -3.53 7.02
C ALA A 237 -2.18 -2.91 7.82
N ILE A 238 -1.30 -2.17 7.15
CA ILE A 238 -0.13 -1.53 7.79
C ILE A 238 -0.54 -0.56 8.91
N LYS A 239 -1.66 0.15 8.76
CA LYS A 239 -2.22 1.00 9.82
C LYS A 239 -2.48 0.24 11.12
N GLY A 240 -2.72 -1.07 11.03
CA GLY A 240 -2.96 -1.93 12.19
C GLY A 240 -1.71 -2.26 13.01
N LEU A 241 -0.51 -2.05 12.50
CA LEU A 241 0.72 -2.38 13.22
C LEU A 241 0.79 -1.64 14.56
N ALA A 242 1.12 -2.36 15.62
CA ALA A 242 1.43 -1.76 16.92
C ALA A 242 2.81 -1.08 16.86
N ILE A 243 3.05 -0.13 17.76
CA ILE A 243 4.33 0.60 17.83
C ILE A 243 5.53 -0.36 17.98
N GLN A 244 5.39 -1.40 18.81
CA GLN A 244 6.44 -2.41 19.01
C GLN A 244 6.71 -3.22 17.73
N GLN A 245 5.66 -3.49 16.93
CA GLN A 245 5.79 -4.17 15.64
C GLN A 245 6.49 -3.28 14.60
N VAL A 246 6.19 -1.99 14.61
CA VAL A 246 6.87 -1.01 13.73
C VAL A 246 8.33 -0.88 14.12
N ALA A 247 8.65 -0.83 15.42
CA ALA A 247 10.03 -0.78 15.91
C ALA A 247 10.83 -2.05 15.57
N ALA A 248 10.16 -3.18 15.37
CA ALA A 248 10.76 -4.46 14.97
C ALA A 248 11.03 -4.56 13.46
N LEU A 249 10.53 -3.63 12.63
CA LEU A 249 10.83 -3.59 11.21
C LEU A 249 12.33 -3.31 10.99
N GLY A 250 12.97 -4.15 10.19
CA GLY A 250 14.36 -3.98 9.79
C GLY A 250 14.49 -3.40 8.38
N THR A 251 15.75 -3.26 7.93
CA THR A 251 16.07 -2.74 6.59
C THR A 251 15.50 -3.60 5.46
N LYS A 252 15.41 -4.92 5.65
CA LYS A 252 14.81 -5.84 4.67
C LYS A 252 13.32 -5.55 4.48
N GLN A 253 12.58 -5.32 5.57
CA GLN A 253 11.16 -4.99 5.54
C GLN A 253 10.93 -3.58 4.96
N ALA A 254 11.84 -2.64 5.27
CA ALA A 254 11.78 -1.28 4.73
C ALA A 254 11.73 -1.25 3.20
N LEU A 255 12.47 -2.12 2.53
CA LEU A 255 12.48 -2.23 1.06
C LEU A 255 11.12 -2.61 0.45
N GLY A 256 10.20 -3.16 1.25
CA GLY A 256 8.85 -3.49 0.81
C GLY A 256 7.85 -2.33 0.88
N PHE A 257 8.23 -1.18 1.41
CA PHE A 257 7.33 -0.04 1.40
C PHE A 257 7.23 0.61 0.02
N THR A 258 6.01 0.97 -0.34
CA THR A 258 5.63 1.54 -1.64
C THR A 258 4.90 2.86 -1.45
N LEU A 259 4.72 3.61 -2.54
CA LEU A 259 3.84 4.79 -2.60
C LEU A 259 2.46 4.53 -1.95
N SER A 260 1.91 3.32 -2.14
CA SER A 260 0.55 3.00 -1.68
C SER A 260 0.50 2.62 -0.21
N ASN A 261 1.39 1.73 0.23
CA ASN A 261 1.30 1.14 1.57
C ASN A 261 1.94 1.99 2.67
N ILE A 262 2.93 2.85 2.36
CA ILE A 262 3.55 3.78 3.31
C ILE A 262 2.53 4.72 3.95
N ARG A 263 1.43 5.02 3.26
CA ARG A 263 0.31 5.83 3.76
C ARG A 263 -0.40 5.22 4.95
N GLY A 264 -0.19 3.93 5.17
CA GLY A 264 -0.74 3.23 6.33
C GLY A 264 -0.04 3.55 7.64
N LEU A 265 1.24 3.95 7.60
CA LEU A 265 1.96 4.33 8.80
C LEU A 265 1.50 5.72 9.28
N GLY A 266 1.07 5.80 10.54
CA GLY A 266 0.80 7.09 11.19
C GLY A 266 2.10 7.83 11.56
N PRO A 267 2.02 9.14 11.91
CA PRO A 267 3.19 9.91 12.34
C PRO A 267 3.94 9.26 13.51
N GLU A 268 3.20 8.78 14.52
CA GLU A 268 3.78 8.10 15.68
C GLU A 268 4.46 6.78 15.29
N GLN A 269 3.86 6.01 14.38
CA GLN A 269 4.45 4.79 13.88
C GLN A 269 5.76 5.08 13.12
N LEU A 270 5.78 6.10 12.27
CA LEU A 270 6.99 6.52 11.54
C LEU A 270 8.10 6.97 12.48
N SER A 271 7.77 7.71 13.56
CA SER A 271 8.76 8.17 14.55
C SER A 271 9.42 7.02 15.32
N ASN A 272 8.79 5.84 15.34
CA ASN A 272 9.31 4.65 16.01
C ASN A 272 10.16 3.74 15.10
N LEU A 273 10.30 4.06 13.80
CA LEU A 273 11.29 3.41 12.95
C LEU A 273 12.70 3.88 13.35
N SER A 274 13.68 2.97 13.32
CA SER A 274 15.06 3.40 13.48
C SER A 274 15.53 4.28 12.30
N GLY A 275 16.50 5.16 12.51
CA GLY A 275 17.02 6.03 11.45
C GLY A 275 17.56 5.24 10.25
N ILE A 276 18.20 4.08 10.49
CA ILE A 276 18.70 3.19 9.44
C ILE A 276 17.54 2.62 8.61
N VAL A 277 16.44 2.27 9.24
CA VAL A 277 15.24 1.76 8.56
C VAL A 277 14.60 2.87 7.72
N VAL A 278 14.52 4.10 8.24
CA VAL A 278 14.03 5.27 7.48
C VAL A 278 14.89 5.52 6.25
N ASN A 279 16.22 5.45 6.39
CA ASN A 279 17.15 5.59 5.26
C ASN A 279 17.01 4.47 4.22
N SER A 280 16.60 3.28 4.65
CA SER A 280 16.39 2.11 3.78
C SER A 280 15.05 2.12 3.03
N LEU A 281 14.11 3.01 3.39
CA LEU A 281 12.85 3.16 2.67
C LEU A 281 13.13 3.56 1.21
N PRO A 282 12.48 2.93 0.22
CA PRO A 282 12.61 3.32 -1.17
C PRO A 282 12.21 4.79 -1.38
N SER A 283 12.96 5.52 -2.19
CA SER A 283 12.63 6.91 -2.53
C SER A 283 11.22 7.02 -3.14
N ALA A 284 10.80 6.02 -3.92
CA ALA A 284 9.44 5.94 -4.45
C ALA A 284 8.35 5.92 -3.37
N ALA A 285 8.62 5.39 -2.18
CA ALA A 285 7.68 5.41 -1.07
C ALA A 285 7.41 6.85 -0.58
N PHE A 286 8.41 7.74 -0.66
CA PHE A 286 8.27 9.14 -0.23
C PHE A 286 7.30 9.94 -1.10
N LEU A 287 6.97 9.49 -2.31
CA LEU A 287 5.86 10.05 -3.09
C LEU A 287 4.50 9.88 -2.39
N GLY A 288 4.38 8.88 -1.52
CA GLY A 288 3.18 8.59 -0.75
C GLY A 288 3.11 9.23 0.63
N VAL A 289 4.23 9.75 1.14
CA VAL A 289 4.31 10.35 2.47
C VAL A 289 3.58 11.70 2.48
N ASN A 290 2.79 11.97 3.53
CA ASN A 290 2.07 13.22 3.72
C ASN A 290 2.75 14.14 4.75
N SER A 291 2.25 15.37 4.89
CA SER A 291 2.82 16.37 5.80
C SER A 291 2.78 15.93 7.29
N ALA A 292 1.72 15.27 7.73
CA ALA A 292 1.62 14.76 9.09
C ALA A 292 2.68 13.67 9.38
N GLN A 293 2.92 12.80 8.41
CA GLN A 293 3.96 11.77 8.52
C GLN A 293 5.37 12.37 8.60
N LEU A 294 5.67 13.39 7.77
CA LEU A 294 6.97 14.08 7.83
C LEU A 294 7.15 14.83 9.13
N SER A 295 6.10 15.44 9.69
CA SER A 295 6.17 16.13 10.98
C SER A 295 6.43 15.20 12.18
N GLY A 296 6.12 13.90 12.00
CA GLY A 296 6.41 12.88 13.00
C GLY A 296 7.88 12.42 13.05
N LEU A 297 8.68 12.74 12.03
CA LEU A 297 10.08 12.32 12.01
C LEU A 297 10.91 13.10 13.03
N SER A 298 11.71 12.39 13.82
CA SER A 298 12.68 12.99 14.75
C SER A 298 13.84 13.64 14.01
N ALA A 299 14.57 14.53 14.68
CA ALA A 299 15.78 15.15 14.13
C ALA A 299 16.83 14.11 13.68
N ALA A 300 16.98 13.03 14.45
CA ALA A 300 17.89 11.92 14.11
C ALA A 300 17.47 11.20 12.83
N GLN A 301 16.15 10.95 12.64
CA GLN A 301 15.62 10.34 11.42
C GLN A 301 15.74 11.27 10.21
N LEU A 302 15.47 12.56 10.38
CA LEU A 302 15.66 13.56 9.34
C LEU A 302 17.12 13.61 8.88
N GLY A 303 18.07 13.52 9.81
CA GLY A 303 19.49 13.46 9.49
C GLY A 303 19.92 12.24 8.68
N GLN A 304 19.10 11.17 8.65
CA GLN A 304 19.36 9.95 7.88
C GLN A 304 18.69 9.96 6.49
N LEU A 305 17.81 10.90 6.19
CA LEU A 305 17.16 10.98 4.88
C LEU A 305 18.21 11.23 3.79
N SER A 306 18.12 10.48 2.70
CA SER A 306 18.92 10.74 1.51
C SER A 306 18.37 11.91 0.69
N SER A 307 19.21 12.54 -0.13
CA SER A 307 18.76 13.54 -1.09
C SER A 307 17.72 13.00 -2.07
N THR A 308 17.86 11.73 -2.49
CA THR A 308 16.88 11.06 -3.38
C THR A 308 15.53 10.83 -2.72
N GLN A 309 15.50 10.55 -1.43
CA GLN A 309 14.23 10.46 -0.68
C GLN A 309 13.57 11.84 -0.58
N LEU A 310 14.32 12.89 -0.27
CA LEU A 310 13.80 14.25 -0.21
C LEU A 310 13.30 14.74 -1.57
N SER A 311 13.99 14.42 -2.68
CA SER A 311 13.54 14.78 -4.04
C SER A 311 12.20 14.15 -4.41
N SER A 312 11.86 13.02 -3.79
CA SER A 312 10.58 12.31 -4.01
C SER A 312 9.42 12.87 -3.19
N VAL A 313 9.70 13.71 -2.17
CA VAL A 313 8.61 14.31 -1.36
C VAL A 313 7.83 15.30 -2.21
N VAL A 314 6.50 15.16 -2.20
CA VAL A 314 5.62 16.06 -2.96
C VAL A 314 5.47 17.42 -2.27
N ALA A 315 5.21 18.48 -3.05
CA ALA A 315 5.06 19.85 -2.53
C ALA A 315 4.05 19.97 -1.38
N ALA A 316 2.94 19.22 -1.44
CA ALA A 316 1.93 19.23 -0.38
C ALA A 316 2.42 18.63 0.95
N ALA A 317 3.41 17.74 0.89
CA ALA A 317 3.93 17.06 2.07
C ALA A 317 5.12 17.81 2.72
N ILE A 318 5.91 18.55 1.96
CA ILE A 318 7.16 19.16 2.41
C ILE A 318 6.96 20.15 3.58
N THR A 319 5.76 20.75 3.69
CA THR A 319 5.40 21.63 4.82
C THR A 319 5.47 20.90 6.16
N GLY A 320 5.32 19.56 6.17
CA GLY A 320 5.42 18.75 7.38
C GLY A 320 6.79 18.76 8.04
N LEU A 321 7.86 19.13 7.33
CA LEU A 321 9.17 19.30 7.93
C LEU A 321 9.21 20.49 8.94
N GLY A 322 8.27 21.43 8.84
CA GLY A 322 8.25 22.60 9.70
C GLY A 322 9.63 23.31 9.72
N THR A 323 10.00 23.89 10.83
CA THR A 323 11.32 24.52 11.02
C THR A 323 12.47 23.49 11.08
N ASN A 324 12.16 22.20 11.20
CA ASN A 324 13.14 21.11 11.12
C ASN A 324 13.82 21.03 9.73
N LEU A 325 13.27 21.71 8.72
CA LEU A 325 13.96 21.91 7.44
C LEU A 325 15.36 22.50 7.67
N GLY A 326 15.51 23.40 8.64
CA GLY A 326 16.79 23.98 9.04
C GLY A 326 17.79 23.00 9.64
N LEU A 327 17.38 21.77 10.03
CA LEU A 327 18.26 20.72 10.53
C LEU A 327 18.95 19.93 9.40
N LEU A 328 18.39 19.96 8.19
CA LEU A 328 18.95 19.26 7.05
C LEU A 328 20.35 19.82 6.70
N ASN A 329 21.26 18.93 6.31
CA ASN A 329 22.59 19.37 5.83
C ASN A 329 22.51 19.79 4.34
N THR A 330 23.59 20.38 3.83
CA THR A 330 23.66 20.91 2.45
C THR A 330 23.43 19.82 1.41
N ALA A 331 23.96 18.60 1.59
CA ALA A 331 23.77 17.48 0.67
C ALA A 331 22.31 17.02 0.62
N GLN A 332 21.62 17.07 1.75
CA GLN A 332 20.18 16.77 1.82
C GLN A 332 19.35 17.87 1.15
N LEU A 333 19.70 19.14 1.35
CA LEU A 333 19.00 20.27 0.73
C LEU A 333 19.12 20.26 -0.80
N GLN A 334 20.25 19.77 -1.35
CA GLN A 334 20.40 19.54 -2.79
C GLN A 334 19.43 18.47 -3.34
N GLY A 335 18.79 17.69 -2.46
CA GLY A 335 17.69 16.81 -2.83
C GLY A 335 16.34 17.52 -2.97
N LEU A 336 16.22 18.78 -2.55
CA LEU A 336 15.05 19.57 -2.90
C LEU A 336 15.07 19.87 -4.41
N THR A 337 13.90 20.02 -4.98
CA THR A 337 13.75 20.19 -6.44
C THR A 337 12.67 21.23 -6.72
N SER A 338 12.67 21.74 -7.94
CA SER A 338 11.62 22.64 -8.44
C SER A 338 10.19 22.08 -8.30
N ARG A 339 10.04 20.77 -8.04
CA ARG A 339 8.73 20.13 -7.79
C ARG A 339 8.24 20.31 -6.35
N ASN A 340 9.13 20.34 -5.37
CA ASN A 340 8.75 20.36 -3.96
C ASN A 340 8.98 21.71 -3.28
N VAL A 341 9.95 22.53 -3.72
CA VAL A 341 10.21 23.86 -3.14
C VAL A 341 9.02 24.81 -3.19
N PRO A 342 8.10 24.78 -4.21
CA PRO A 342 6.87 25.61 -4.18
C PRO A 342 5.90 25.29 -3.03
N GLY A 343 6.12 24.15 -2.35
CA GLY A 343 5.35 23.74 -1.16
C GLY A 343 5.94 24.25 0.15
N LEU A 344 7.17 24.78 0.17
CA LEU A 344 7.80 25.30 1.38
C LEU A 344 7.06 26.55 1.89
N SER A 345 6.86 26.63 3.20
CA SER A 345 6.35 27.83 3.84
C SER A 345 7.45 28.90 3.98
N THR A 346 7.05 30.14 4.16
CA THR A 346 8.00 31.25 4.44
C THR A 346 8.81 30.98 5.70
N SER A 347 8.19 30.44 6.76
CA SER A 347 8.90 30.08 8.01
C SER A 347 9.96 29.00 7.78
N GLN A 348 9.70 28.05 6.92
CA GLN A 348 10.68 27.02 6.54
C GLN A 348 11.87 27.64 5.79
N LEU A 349 11.61 28.50 4.84
CA LEU A 349 12.67 29.18 4.06
C LEU A 349 13.52 30.07 4.96
N VAL A 350 12.92 30.80 5.91
CA VAL A 350 13.65 31.58 6.90
C VAL A 350 14.53 30.71 7.80
N SER A 351 14.02 29.51 8.19
CA SER A 351 14.77 28.59 9.05
C SER A 351 16.05 28.03 8.41
N LEU A 352 16.20 28.10 7.07
CA LEU A 352 17.44 27.71 6.38
C LEU A 352 18.63 28.65 6.72
N GLY A 353 18.38 29.91 7.06
CA GLY A 353 19.40 30.90 7.18
C GLY A 353 20.15 31.17 5.86
N THR A 354 21.17 31.99 5.89
CA THR A 354 21.92 32.41 4.68
C THR A 354 22.75 31.27 4.10
N ALA A 355 23.47 30.53 4.93
CA ALA A 355 24.42 29.50 4.49
C ALA A 355 23.73 28.32 3.77
N LYS A 356 22.55 27.86 4.28
CA LYS A 356 21.83 26.72 3.70
C LYS A 356 20.98 27.13 2.49
N LEU A 357 20.53 28.38 2.43
CA LEU A 357 19.85 28.90 1.25
C LEU A 357 20.76 28.86 0.01
N ALA A 358 22.07 29.09 0.18
CA ALA A 358 23.04 28.96 -0.89
C ALA A 358 23.19 27.54 -1.45
N ALA A 359 22.71 26.51 -0.72
CA ALA A 359 22.75 25.13 -1.19
C ALA A 359 21.55 24.75 -2.12
N LEU A 360 20.54 25.62 -2.22
CA LEU A 360 19.45 25.42 -3.17
C LEU A 360 19.96 25.72 -4.59
N ASP A 361 19.59 24.86 -5.53
CA ASP A 361 19.94 25.04 -6.93
C ASP A 361 19.22 26.26 -7.55
N ALA A 362 19.82 26.83 -8.61
CA ALA A 362 19.21 27.94 -9.34
C ALA A 362 17.81 27.61 -9.86
N SER A 363 17.57 26.35 -10.26
CA SER A 363 16.23 25.89 -10.69
C SER A 363 15.21 25.87 -9.56
N ASP A 364 15.65 25.63 -8.32
CA ASP A 364 14.80 25.67 -7.14
C ASP A 364 14.39 27.10 -6.79
N ILE A 365 15.36 28.01 -6.85
CA ILE A 365 15.08 29.46 -6.69
C ILE A 365 14.08 29.94 -7.75
N ALA A 366 14.25 29.53 -9.01
CA ALA A 366 13.32 29.88 -10.10
C ALA A 366 11.89 29.36 -9.88
N ALA A 367 11.73 28.25 -9.14
CA ALA A 367 10.44 27.64 -8.86
C ALA A 367 9.70 28.25 -7.65
N LEU A 368 10.37 29.08 -6.85
CA LEU A 368 9.75 29.77 -5.71
C LEU A 368 8.71 30.79 -6.17
N LYS A 369 7.66 30.94 -5.39
CA LYS A 369 6.57 31.90 -5.62
C LYS A 369 6.93 33.30 -5.08
N SER A 370 6.29 34.35 -5.59
CA SER A 370 6.46 35.71 -5.08
C SER A 370 6.19 35.83 -3.56
N SER A 371 5.19 35.13 -3.04
CA SER A 371 4.90 35.10 -1.61
C SER A 371 6.01 34.45 -0.77
N GLN A 372 6.77 33.50 -1.33
CA GLN A 372 7.90 32.89 -0.68
C GLN A 372 9.10 33.84 -0.62
N PHE A 373 9.37 34.58 -1.71
CA PHE A 373 10.38 35.63 -1.73
C PHE A 373 10.05 36.78 -0.77
N ALA A 374 8.79 37.18 -0.66
CA ALA A 374 8.37 38.20 0.30
C ALA A 374 8.66 37.79 1.76
N GLY A 375 8.72 36.49 2.03
CA GLY A 375 9.02 35.95 3.34
C GLY A 375 10.52 35.80 3.67
N PHE A 376 11.43 35.99 2.73
CA PHE A 376 12.86 35.91 3.03
C PHE A 376 13.33 37.02 3.97
N ALA A 377 14.24 36.70 4.87
CA ALA A 377 14.95 37.74 5.60
C ALA A 377 15.82 38.56 4.64
N PRO A 378 16.02 39.85 4.88
CA PRO A 378 16.83 40.69 3.99
C PRO A 378 18.25 40.16 3.74
N ASP A 379 18.91 39.65 4.79
CA ASP A 379 20.25 39.04 4.72
C ASP A 379 20.27 37.74 3.86
N GLN A 380 19.18 37.01 3.82
CA GLN A 380 19.02 35.83 2.94
C GLN A 380 19.04 36.24 1.46
N VAL A 381 18.37 37.34 1.12
CA VAL A 381 18.38 37.86 -0.26
C VAL A 381 19.77 38.36 -0.62
N GLY A 382 20.50 39.03 0.32
CA GLY A 382 21.86 39.45 0.14
C GLY A 382 22.86 38.30 -0.06
N ALA A 383 22.53 37.12 0.49
CA ALA A 383 23.40 35.93 0.38
C ALA A 383 23.15 35.12 -0.91
N LEU A 384 22.19 35.49 -1.76
CA LEU A 384 21.95 34.80 -3.03
C LEU A 384 23.14 34.90 -3.95
N SER A 385 23.60 33.79 -4.49
CA SER A 385 24.69 33.75 -5.46
C SER A 385 24.28 34.37 -6.80
N ALA A 386 25.25 34.77 -7.62
CA ALA A 386 25.00 35.26 -8.96
C ALA A 386 24.15 34.28 -9.81
N ALA A 387 24.38 32.98 -9.69
CA ALA A 387 23.59 31.95 -10.40
C ALA A 387 22.13 31.93 -9.92
N GLN A 388 21.88 32.08 -8.62
CA GLN A 388 20.54 32.14 -8.03
C GLN A 388 19.82 33.45 -8.40
N LEU A 389 20.51 34.59 -8.39
CA LEU A 389 19.97 35.86 -8.84
C LEU A 389 19.59 35.83 -10.33
N LYS A 390 20.43 35.21 -11.17
CA LYS A 390 20.16 35.04 -12.59
C LYS A 390 18.88 34.21 -12.86
N ALA A 391 18.59 33.27 -11.96
CA ALA A 391 17.43 32.38 -12.06
C ALA A 391 16.12 33.00 -11.54
N LEU A 392 16.17 34.18 -10.91
CA LEU A 392 14.97 34.88 -10.47
C LEU A 392 14.02 35.11 -11.64
N THR A 393 12.75 34.72 -11.44
CA THR A 393 11.69 34.98 -12.40
C THR A 393 11.09 36.38 -12.17
N PRO A 394 10.35 36.93 -13.15
CA PRO A 394 9.58 38.17 -12.95
C PRO A 394 8.71 38.15 -11.70
N ASP A 395 8.02 37.01 -11.44
CA ASP A 395 7.18 36.86 -10.25
C ASP A 395 7.99 36.79 -8.96
N GLY A 396 9.15 36.13 -8.98
CA GLY A 396 10.08 36.10 -7.86
C GLY A 396 10.57 37.50 -7.50
N LEU A 397 10.98 38.28 -8.51
CA LEU A 397 11.47 39.62 -8.30
C LEU A 397 10.39 40.58 -7.76
N ARG A 398 9.15 40.45 -8.26
CA ARG A 398 7.98 41.20 -7.73
C ARG A 398 7.73 40.92 -6.25
N GLY A 399 8.07 39.71 -5.77
CA GLY A 399 7.91 39.34 -4.38
C GLY A 399 8.87 40.02 -3.41
N LEU A 400 10.00 40.54 -3.90
CA LEU A 400 11.02 41.17 -3.04
C LEU A 400 10.61 42.60 -2.64
N SER A 401 10.74 42.93 -1.39
CA SER A 401 10.65 44.33 -0.89
C SER A 401 11.86 45.15 -1.25
N THR A 402 11.74 46.47 -1.16
CA THR A 402 12.86 47.39 -1.35
C THR A 402 14.00 47.14 -0.36
N THR A 403 13.65 46.80 0.89
CA THR A 403 14.65 46.46 1.93
C THR A 403 15.46 45.22 1.57
N GLN A 404 14.80 44.20 1.01
CA GLN A 404 15.45 42.98 0.55
C GLN A 404 16.31 43.23 -0.68
N LEU A 405 15.85 44.00 -1.66
CA LEU A 405 16.58 44.34 -2.88
C LEU A 405 17.86 45.09 -2.58
N ARG A 406 17.86 45.99 -1.57
CA ARG A 406 19.02 46.73 -1.11
C ARG A 406 20.15 45.87 -0.54
N GLN A 407 19.83 44.65 -0.11
CA GLN A 407 20.85 43.73 0.41
C GLN A 407 21.62 42.99 -0.69
N ILE A 408 21.16 43.04 -1.93
CA ILE A 408 21.87 42.44 -3.06
C ILE A 408 23.17 43.23 -3.25
N ASP A 409 24.29 42.53 -3.16
CA ASP A 409 25.61 43.14 -3.37
C ASP A 409 25.73 43.78 -4.76
N THR A 410 26.36 44.95 -4.86
CA THR A 410 26.52 45.67 -6.13
C THR A 410 27.31 44.86 -7.16
N SER A 411 28.23 43.99 -6.71
CA SER A 411 28.94 43.06 -7.60
C SER A 411 28.06 41.96 -8.20
N ASN A 412 26.93 41.67 -7.58
CA ASN A 412 26.02 40.60 -7.99
C ASN A 412 24.73 41.10 -8.65
N ILE A 413 24.40 42.39 -8.55
CA ILE A 413 23.14 42.94 -9.07
C ILE A 413 23.05 42.79 -10.59
N ASN A 414 24.18 42.83 -11.28
CA ASN A 414 24.26 42.63 -12.71
C ASN A 414 23.97 41.19 -13.16
N ALA A 415 23.90 40.26 -12.21
CA ALA A 415 23.45 38.90 -12.52
C ALA A 415 21.95 38.78 -12.71
N LEU A 416 21.13 39.76 -12.27
CA LEU A 416 19.69 39.77 -12.50
C LEU A 416 19.37 39.71 -14.01
N SER A 417 18.48 38.79 -14.41
CA SER A 417 18.12 38.68 -15.83
C SER A 417 17.29 39.88 -16.31
N THR A 418 17.45 40.26 -17.57
CA THR A 418 16.64 41.29 -18.22
C THR A 418 15.14 40.96 -18.11
N GLN A 419 14.78 39.68 -18.22
CA GLN A 419 13.42 39.21 -18.06
C GLN A 419 12.86 39.49 -16.64
N ALA A 420 13.65 39.22 -15.58
CA ALA A 420 13.23 39.53 -14.23
C ALA A 420 13.11 41.06 -14.01
N LEU A 421 14.08 41.84 -14.48
CA LEU A 421 14.09 43.29 -14.35
C LEU A 421 12.91 43.98 -15.03
N SER A 422 12.38 43.41 -16.12
CA SER A 422 11.16 43.92 -16.79
C SER A 422 9.91 43.93 -15.91
N ALA A 423 9.98 43.27 -14.73
CA ALA A 423 8.87 43.18 -13.77
C ALA A 423 9.02 44.10 -12.56
N LEU A 424 10.14 44.90 -12.49
CA LEU A 424 10.33 45.81 -11.36
C LEU A 424 9.24 46.88 -11.33
N SER A 425 8.68 47.09 -10.16
CA SER A 425 7.79 48.23 -9.90
C SER A 425 8.55 49.52 -9.72
N ALA A 426 7.90 50.66 -9.88
CA ALA A 426 8.45 51.96 -9.60
C ALA A 426 9.04 52.08 -8.18
N THR A 427 8.33 51.57 -7.19
CA THR A 427 8.77 51.55 -5.77
C THR A 427 10.03 50.72 -5.57
N GLN A 428 10.09 49.54 -6.23
CA GLN A 428 11.28 48.68 -6.13
C GLN A 428 12.49 49.31 -6.80
N LEU A 429 12.34 49.88 -7.99
CA LEU A 429 13.43 50.53 -8.69
C LEU A 429 13.95 51.77 -7.93
N ALA A 430 13.05 52.64 -7.45
CA ALA A 430 13.41 53.81 -6.63
C ALA A 430 13.99 53.43 -5.25
N GLY A 431 13.73 52.21 -4.81
CA GLY A 431 14.28 51.66 -3.58
C GLY A 431 15.75 51.22 -3.67
N LEU A 432 16.30 51.04 -4.88
CA LEU A 432 17.72 50.66 -5.05
C LEU A 432 18.64 51.83 -4.70
N SER A 433 19.86 51.51 -4.29
CA SER A 433 20.89 52.53 -4.08
C SER A 433 21.43 53.04 -5.43
N SER A 434 22.04 54.25 -5.42
CA SER A 434 22.72 54.76 -6.60
C SER A 434 23.85 53.86 -7.12
N THR A 435 24.55 53.19 -6.21
CA THR A 435 25.62 52.23 -6.55
C THR A 435 25.06 50.96 -7.21
N GLN A 436 23.88 50.47 -6.76
CA GLN A 436 23.22 49.34 -7.39
C GLN A 436 22.70 49.70 -8.79
N LEU A 437 22.12 50.88 -8.95
CA LEU A 437 21.65 51.35 -10.26
C LEU A 437 22.81 51.55 -11.26
N GLN A 438 23.99 52.05 -10.79
CA GLN A 438 25.18 52.17 -11.61
C GLN A 438 25.77 50.83 -12.05
N ALA A 439 25.56 49.78 -11.27
CA ALA A 439 26.06 48.45 -11.58
C ALA A 439 25.20 47.70 -12.64
N PHE A 440 24.06 48.23 -13.08
CA PHE A 440 23.29 47.64 -14.18
C PHE A 440 24.03 47.75 -15.51
N GLY A 441 24.08 46.66 -16.25
CA GLY A 441 24.52 46.67 -17.64
C GLY A 441 23.51 47.33 -18.56
N ASP A 442 23.97 47.74 -19.77
CA ASP A 442 23.13 48.45 -20.75
C ASP A 442 21.84 47.65 -21.11
N ASP A 443 21.95 46.36 -21.37
CA ASP A 443 20.77 45.50 -21.66
C ASP A 443 19.80 45.46 -20.47
N GLN A 444 20.27 45.53 -19.24
CA GLN A 444 19.47 45.58 -18.03
C GLN A 444 18.70 46.89 -17.92
N VAL A 445 19.35 48.02 -18.19
CA VAL A 445 18.73 49.35 -18.22
C VAL A 445 17.63 49.40 -19.31
N VAL A 446 17.95 48.90 -20.48
CA VAL A 446 16.97 48.78 -21.59
C VAL A 446 15.77 47.93 -21.19
N ALA A 447 15.94 46.90 -20.38
CA ALA A 447 14.85 46.00 -19.94
C ALA A 447 13.94 46.61 -18.87
N LEU A 448 14.32 47.70 -18.20
CA LEU A 448 13.50 48.33 -17.17
C LEU A 448 12.17 48.83 -17.72
N PRO A 449 11.04 48.68 -16.97
CA PRO A 449 9.73 49.22 -17.38
C PRO A 449 9.78 50.75 -17.47
N SER A 450 9.29 51.36 -18.58
CA SER A 450 9.28 52.81 -18.77
C SER A 450 8.57 53.54 -17.62
N ALA A 451 7.47 53.01 -17.14
CA ALA A 451 6.73 53.56 -15.99
C ALA A 451 7.59 53.57 -14.69
N ALA A 452 8.43 52.54 -14.50
CA ALA A 452 9.34 52.51 -13.34
C ALA A 452 10.49 53.50 -13.45
N VAL A 453 11.02 53.67 -14.65
CA VAL A 453 12.09 54.68 -14.93
C VAL A 453 11.53 56.08 -14.75
N GLY A 454 10.32 56.38 -15.27
CA GLY A 454 9.67 57.70 -15.17
C GLY A 454 9.29 58.09 -13.72
N ALA A 455 9.22 57.12 -12.83
CA ALA A 455 8.94 57.37 -11.41
C ALA A 455 10.23 57.52 -10.55
N LEU A 456 11.41 57.41 -11.14
CA LEU A 456 12.66 57.56 -10.38
C LEU A 456 12.85 59.01 -9.94
N PRO A 457 13.35 59.24 -8.73
CA PRO A 457 13.83 60.55 -8.31
C PRO A 457 14.95 61.06 -9.24
N THR A 458 14.95 62.34 -9.56
CA THR A 458 15.91 62.99 -10.47
C THR A 458 17.39 62.64 -10.12
N GLN A 459 17.70 62.55 -8.83
CA GLN A 459 19.06 62.20 -8.39
C GLN A 459 19.50 60.79 -8.79
N LEU A 460 18.53 59.84 -8.95
CA LEU A 460 18.82 58.45 -9.28
C LEU A 460 18.82 58.18 -10.79
N ILE A 461 18.16 59.00 -11.62
CA ILE A 461 18.14 58.85 -13.07
C ILE A 461 19.56 58.89 -13.66
N GLY A 462 20.41 59.82 -13.17
CA GLY A 462 21.79 59.89 -13.59
C GLY A 462 22.68 58.74 -13.13
N SER A 463 22.15 57.86 -12.30
CA SER A 463 22.88 56.72 -11.80
C SER A 463 22.49 55.39 -12.52
N LEU A 464 21.66 55.42 -13.58
CA LEU A 464 21.23 54.24 -14.33
C LEU A 464 22.35 53.72 -15.26
N GLY A 465 23.03 52.64 -14.86
CA GLY A 465 24.04 51.98 -15.67
C GLY A 465 25.28 52.81 -15.94
N VAL A 466 26.20 52.28 -16.74
CA VAL A 466 27.47 52.96 -17.10
C VAL A 466 27.22 54.13 -18.06
N LEU A 467 26.27 54.00 -18.99
CA LEU A 467 25.91 55.01 -19.96
C LEU A 467 24.91 56.05 -19.40
N GLY A 468 24.39 55.86 -18.18
CA GLY A 468 23.39 56.74 -17.58
C GLY A 468 22.21 56.95 -18.50
N MET A 469 21.83 58.23 -18.74
CA MET A 469 20.74 58.57 -19.61
C MET A 469 20.94 58.11 -21.05
N GLY A 470 22.19 58.00 -21.52
CA GLY A 470 22.52 57.56 -22.89
C GLY A 470 22.15 56.09 -23.15
N GLY A 471 21.96 55.26 -22.11
CA GLY A 471 21.53 53.87 -22.21
C GLY A 471 20.02 53.68 -22.25
N LEU A 472 19.20 54.73 -22.07
CA LEU A 472 17.74 54.64 -22.05
C LEU A 472 17.13 54.51 -23.47
N ARG A 473 16.07 53.74 -23.57
CA ARG A 473 15.24 53.63 -24.78
C ARG A 473 14.42 54.94 -24.99
N PRO A 474 13.99 55.25 -26.23
CA PRO A 474 13.16 56.43 -26.49
C PRO A 474 11.88 56.48 -25.64
N ASP A 475 11.20 55.34 -25.45
CA ASP A 475 9.99 55.25 -24.62
C ASP A 475 10.25 55.44 -23.11
N GLN A 476 11.44 55.09 -22.63
CA GLN A 476 11.88 55.37 -21.28
C GLN A 476 12.20 56.86 -21.08
N ILE A 477 12.74 57.50 -22.10
CA ILE A 477 13.05 58.92 -22.06
C ILE A 477 11.75 59.76 -22.16
N ALA A 478 10.81 59.34 -22.97
CA ALA A 478 9.53 60.04 -23.18
C ALA A 478 8.68 60.20 -21.91
N VAL A 479 8.90 59.34 -20.91
CA VAL A 479 8.20 59.40 -19.60
C VAL A 479 8.92 60.23 -18.53
N LEU A 480 10.15 60.74 -18.80
CA LEU A 480 10.88 61.55 -17.88
C LEU A 480 10.34 63.01 -17.89
N SER A 481 10.42 63.65 -16.72
CA SER A 481 10.06 65.08 -16.61
C SER A 481 11.10 65.96 -17.35
N THR A 482 10.71 67.16 -17.76
CA THR A 482 11.67 68.11 -18.39
C THR A 482 12.84 68.52 -17.48
N SER A 483 12.63 68.46 -16.17
CA SER A 483 13.70 68.69 -15.18
C SER A 483 14.73 67.58 -15.08
N ASP A 484 14.31 66.36 -15.50
CA ASP A 484 15.15 65.15 -15.48
C ASP A 484 15.98 64.97 -16.76
N LEU A 485 15.52 65.63 -17.86
CA LEU A 485 16.17 65.53 -19.15
C LEU A 485 17.48 66.30 -19.22
N ARG A 486 18.58 65.59 -19.31
CA ARG A 486 19.93 66.15 -19.55
C ARG A 486 20.25 66.06 -21.04
N ILE A 487 19.73 67.01 -21.82
CA ILE A 487 19.74 66.97 -23.28
C ILE A 487 21.15 66.76 -23.85
N ALA A 488 22.18 67.29 -23.20
CA ALA A 488 23.58 67.13 -23.61
C ALA A 488 24.13 65.68 -23.52
N GLN A 489 23.40 64.80 -22.85
CA GLN A 489 23.78 63.36 -22.66
C GLN A 489 22.95 62.43 -23.58
N LEU A 490 22.00 62.96 -24.37
CA LEU A 490 21.20 62.18 -25.27
C LEU A 490 21.93 61.90 -26.59
N SER A 491 21.81 60.66 -27.07
CA SER A 491 22.17 60.34 -28.46
C SER A 491 21.17 60.95 -29.46
N SER A 492 21.57 61.10 -30.71
CA SER A 492 20.67 61.57 -31.78
C SER A 492 19.42 60.71 -31.94
N ALA A 493 19.52 59.38 -31.75
CA ALA A 493 18.37 58.46 -31.81
C ALA A 493 17.40 58.69 -30.63
N GLN A 494 17.90 59.01 -29.44
CA GLN A 494 17.09 59.33 -28.26
C GLN A 494 16.43 60.69 -28.37
N ALA A 495 17.11 61.69 -28.98
CA ALA A 495 16.56 63.01 -29.21
C ALA A 495 15.34 62.99 -30.17
N VAL A 496 15.35 62.09 -31.16
CA VAL A 496 14.19 61.88 -32.10
C VAL A 496 13.00 61.38 -31.35
N GLY A 497 13.16 60.49 -30.33
CA GLY A 497 12.05 59.98 -29.50
C GLY A 497 11.36 61.04 -28.61
N LEU A 498 11.97 62.23 -28.39
CA LEU A 498 11.35 63.32 -27.64
C LEU A 498 10.36 64.17 -28.46
N THR A 499 10.34 63.99 -29.76
CA THR A 499 9.52 64.84 -30.66
C THR A 499 8.19 64.21 -31.08
N THR A 500 7.93 63.01 -30.63
CA THR A 500 6.68 62.26 -30.87
C THR A 500 5.84 62.11 -29.59
#